data_e5240a721e647e055a335cd33f52f114
#
_entry.id   e5240a721e647e055a335cd33f52f114
#
_cell.length_a   1.000
_cell.length_b   1.000
_cell.length_c   1.000
_cell.angle_alpha   90.00
_cell.angle_beta   90.00
_cell.angle_gamma   90.00
#
_symmetry.space_group_name_H-M   'P 1'
#
loop_
_entity.id
_entity.type
_entity.pdbx_description
1 polymer ?
#
loop_
_entity_poly.entity_id
_entity_poly.type
_entity_poly.pdbx_seq_one_letter_code
_entity_poly.pdbx_strand_id
1 'polypeptide(L)'
;MSAPRVLIADDHAIVAEGLKLLLKDHCELVGVVADGPSLLAAAVDLRPDVIVADISMPGFDGLEALRRMRAAGVESKVIMLTMFADLDVAQAALEAGANGYVVKHSAGDELLKAMGDVLAGLSYVTPFLTRPRPRS
;
A
#
# COMPACT_ATOMS: atom_id res chain seq x y z
N MET A 1 -10.33 21.86 -0.81
CA MET A 1 -10.15 20.46 -1.24
C MET A 1 -9.95 19.59 -0.02
N SER A 2 -10.64 18.48 0.05
CA SER A 2 -10.48 17.58 1.17
C SER A 2 -9.20 16.74 1.02
N ALA A 3 -8.58 16.42 2.15
CA ALA A 3 -7.42 15.54 2.15
C ALA A 3 -7.84 14.13 1.72
N PRO A 4 -6.96 13.37 1.06
CA PRO A 4 -7.30 12.01 0.68
C PRO A 4 -7.57 11.14 1.91
N ARG A 5 -8.54 10.24 1.80
CA ARG A 5 -8.88 9.29 2.85
C ARG A 5 -8.00 8.06 2.72
N VAL A 6 -7.31 7.71 3.78
CA VAL A 6 -6.30 6.64 3.75
C VAL A 6 -6.60 5.57 4.80
N LEU A 7 -6.54 4.32 4.36
CA LEU A 7 -6.61 3.14 5.21
C LEU A 7 -5.23 2.50 5.29
N ILE A 8 -4.77 2.20 6.49
CA ILE A 8 -3.49 1.52 6.73
C ILE A 8 -3.77 0.07 7.13
N ALA A 9 -3.02 -0.86 6.54
CA ALA A 9 -3.08 -2.28 6.89
C ALA A 9 -1.66 -2.77 7.19
N ASP A 10 -1.38 -3.07 8.45
CA ASP A 10 -0.08 -3.57 8.90
C ASP A 10 -0.24 -4.21 10.28
N ASP A 11 0.29 -5.42 10.45
CA ASP A 11 0.20 -6.14 11.72
C ASP A 11 1.34 -5.81 12.69
N HIS A 12 2.25 -4.91 12.29
CA HIS A 12 3.33 -4.43 13.15
C HIS A 12 2.94 -3.09 13.75
N ALA A 13 2.58 -3.08 15.04
CA ALA A 13 2.08 -1.87 15.70
C ALA A 13 3.04 -0.68 15.58
N ILE A 14 4.34 -0.92 15.70
CA ILE A 14 5.34 0.15 15.60
C ILE A 14 5.36 0.76 14.20
N VAL A 15 5.28 -0.08 13.16
CA VAL A 15 5.23 0.40 11.77
C VAL A 15 3.95 1.20 11.53
N ALA A 16 2.82 0.68 11.99
CA ALA A 16 1.54 1.39 11.85
C ALA A 16 1.57 2.77 12.52
N GLU A 17 2.13 2.86 13.72
CA GLU A 17 2.27 4.15 14.41
C GLU A 17 3.18 5.11 13.63
N GLY A 18 4.29 4.62 13.09
CA GLY A 18 5.17 5.43 12.25
C GLY A 18 4.47 5.95 11.00
N LEU A 19 3.68 5.11 10.34
CA LEU A 19 2.90 5.51 9.17
C LEU A 19 1.86 6.57 9.53
N LYS A 20 1.17 6.41 10.66
CA LYS A 20 0.22 7.42 11.12
C LYS A 20 0.89 8.79 11.32
N LEU A 21 2.05 8.80 11.98
CA LEU A 21 2.79 10.03 12.20
C LEU A 21 3.23 10.67 10.89
N LEU A 22 3.70 9.86 9.94
CA LEU A 22 4.12 10.35 8.65
C LEU A 22 2.97 10.99 7.87
N LEU A 23 1.79 10.39 7.94
CA LEU A 23 0.65 10.76 7.10
C LEU A 23 -0.32 11.75 7.73
N LYS A 24 -0.28 11.95 9.05
CA LYS A 24 -1.33 12.68 9.78
C LYS A 24 -1.63 14.08 9.28
N ASP A 25 -0.63 14.78 8.75
CA ASP A 25 -0.80 16.16 8.26
C ASP A 25 -1.09 16.21 6.75
N HIS A 26 -1.13 15.06 6.08
CA HIS A 26 -1.26 14.97 4.63
C HIS A 26 -2.53 14.25 4.17
N CYS A 27 -3.25 13.60 5.09
CA CYS A 27 -4.43 12.82 4.75
C CYS A 27 -5.36 12.67 5.94
N GLU A 28 -6.58 12.18 5.66
CA GLU A 28 -7.53 11.76 6.68
C GLU A 28 -7.38 10.24 6.86
N LEU A 29 -6.89 9.82 8.02
CA LEU A 29 -6.81 8.40 8.34
C LEU A 29 -8.18 7.87 8.70
N VAL A 30 -8.70 6.92 7.92
CA VAL A 30 -10.04 6.38 8.13
C VAL A 30 -10.04 5.06 8.89
N GLY A 31 -8.88 4.43 9.03
CA GLY A 31 -8.75 3.22 9.82
C GLY A 31 -7.36 2.62 9.75
N VAL A 32 -7.10 1.71 10.68
CA VAL A 32 -5.89 0.89 10.71
C VAL A 32 -6.34 -0.54 11.01
N VAL A 33 -5.96 -1.46 10.15
CA VAL A 33 -6.29 -2.88 10.29
C VAL A 33 -5.00 -3.71 10.28
N ALA A 34 -5.07 -4.96 10.72
CA ALA A 34 -3.88 -5.75 10.96
C ALA A 34 -3.88 -7.13 10.30
N ASP A 35 -4.88 -7.40 9.45
CA ASP A 35 -4.97 -8.70 8.78
C ASP A 35 -5.71 -8.56 7.44
N GLY A 36 -5.59 -9.58 6.60
CA GLY A 36 -6.19 -9.55 5.27
C GLY A 36 -7.70 -9.46 5.27
N PRO A 37 -8.41 -10.29 6.05
CA PRO A 37 -9.88 -10.19 6.10
C PRO A 37 -10.39 -8.83 6.58
N SER A 38 -9.76 -8.25 7.60
CA SER A 38 -10.13 -6.92 8.10
C SER A 38 -9.86 -5.84 7.06
N LEU A 39 -8.75 -5.98 6.31
CA LEU A 39 -8.44 -5.06 5.21
C LEU A 39 -9.53 -5.11 4.14
N LEU A 40 -9.92 -6.30 3.72
CA LEU A 40 -10.97 -6.46 2.70
C LEU A 40 -12.28 -5.83 3.18
N ALA A 41 -12.71 -6.14 4.40
CA ALA A 41 -13.95 -5.62 4.95
C ALA A 41 -13.94 -4.09 5.04
N ALA A 42 -12.84 -3.52 5.54
CA ALA A 42 -12.71 -2.07 5.66
C ALA A 42 -12.66 -1.38 4.30
N ALA A 43 -11.98 -1.97 3.33
CA ALA A 43 -11.90 -1.41 1.98
C ALA A 43 -13.27 -1.35 1.32
N VAL A 44 -14.08 -2.39 1.46
CA VAL A 44 -15.45 -2.43 0.92
C VAL A 44 -16.33 -1.42 1.63
N ASP A 45 -16.24 -1.36 2.96
CA ASP A 45 -17.11 -0.51 3.78
C ASP A 45 -16.75 0.99 3.67
N LEU A 46 -15.48 1.32 3.79
CA LEU A 46 -15.03 2.71 3.88
C LEU A 46 -14.70 3.33 2.53
N ARG A 47 -14.37 2.53 1.54
CA ARG A 47 -13.97 2.98 0.20
C ARG A 47 -12.97 4.13 0.24
N PRO A 48 -11.79 3.92 0.86
CA PRO A 48 -10.78 4.97 0.96
C PRO A 48 -10.23 5.36 -0.41
N ASP A 49 -9.61 6.53 -0.49
CA ASP A 49 -8.94 6.95 -1.71
C ASP A 49 -7.66 6.18 -1.93
N VAL A 50 -6.90 5.94 -0.85
CA VAL A 50 -5.63 5.19 -0.89
C VAL A 50 -5.60 4.18 0.25
N ILE A 51 -5.10 3.00 -0.05
CA ILE A 51 -4.81 1.96 0.93
C ILE A 51 -3.30 1.74 0.94
N VAL A 52 -2.70 1.81 2.12
CA VAL A 52 -1.29 1.49 2.33
C VAL A 52 -1.25 0.17 3.08
N ALA A 53 -0.85 -0.91 2.42
CA ALA A 53 -0.99 -2.26 2.94
C ALA A 53 0.31 -3.03 2.92
N ASP A 54 0.64 -3.67 4.04
CA ASP A 54 1.72 -4.63 4.12
C ASP A 54 1.33 -5.89 3.33
N ILE A 55 2.27 -6.46 2.59
CA ILE A 55 2.04 -7.72 1.90
C ILE A 55 1.89 -8.86 2.91
N SER A 56 2.74 -8.90 3.93
CA SER A 56 2.73 -9.99 4.93
C SER A 56 1.81 -9.66 6.10
N MET A 57 0.66 -10.32 6.17
CA MET A 57 -0.29 -10.16 7.27
C MET A 57 -0.96 -11.50 7.58
N PRO A 58 -1.48 -11.67 8.83
CA PRO A 58 -2.25 -12.89 9.17
C PRO A 58 -3.54 -13.03 8.36
N GLY A 59 -4.06 -14.22 8.32
CA GLY A 59 -5.20 -14.58 7.50
C GLY A 59 -4.71 -14.81 6.08
N PHE A 60 -5.35 -14.19 5.08
CA PHE A 60 -4.73 -14.12 3.79
C PHE A 60 -3.88 -12.84 3.72
N ASP A 61 -2.80 -12.89 2.92
CA ASP A 61 -1.86 -11.78 2.86
C ASP A 61 -2.42 -10.56 2.09
N GLY A 62 -1.63 -9.48 2.07
CA GLY A 62 -2.06 -8.26 1.40
C GLY A 62 -2.29 -8.42 -0.09
N LEU A 63 -1.55 -9.31 -0.74
CA LEU A 63 -1.71 -9.57 -2.18
C LEU A 63 -3.03 -10.27 -2.48
N GLU A 64 -3.40 -11.27 -1.67
CA GLU A 64 -4.69 -11.94 -1.80
C GLU A 64 -5.84 -10.98 -1.45
N ALA A 65 -5.67 -10.15 -0.42
CA ALA A 65 -6.64 -9.12 -0.09
C ALA A 65 -6.88 -8.19 -1.29
N LEU A 66 -5.82 -7.79 -1.96
CA LEU A 66 -5.91 -6.94 -3.14
C LEU A 66 -6.71 -7.61 -4.26
N ARG A 67 -6.43 -8.87 -4.54
CA ARG A 67 -7.19 -9.63 -5.56
C ARG A 67 -8.68 -9.65 -5.22
N ARG A 68 -9.01 -9.92 -3.96
CA ARG A 68 -10.39 -9.97 -3.50
C ARG A 68 -11.05 -8.59 -3.53
N MET A 69 -10.32 -7.54 -3.19
CA MET A 69 -10.83 -6.17 -3.30
C MET A 69 -11.19 -5.83 -4.75
N ARG A 70 -10.31 -6.15 -5.69
CA ARG A 70 -10.58 -5.87 -7.10
C ARG A 70 -11.77 -6.68 -7.62
N ALA A 71 -11.89 -7.95 -7.20
CA ALA A 71 -13.03 -8.79 -7.55
C ALA A 71 -14.34 -8.23 -6.97
N ALA A 72 -14.27 -7.56 -5.83
CA ALA A 72 -15.43 -6.94 -5.18
C ALA A 72 -15.74 -5.52 -5.73
N GLY A 73 -15.01 -5.06 -6.71
CA GLY A 73 -15.25 -3.74 -7.33
C GLY A 73 -14.67 -2.56 -6.56
N VAL A 74 -13.75 -2.80 -5.63
CA VAL A 74 -13.08 -1.71 -4.90
C VAL A 74 -12.05 -1.07 -5.83
N GLU A 75 -12.15 0.24 -6.00
CA GLU A 75 -11.30 1.01 -6.91
C GLU A 75 -10.24 1.85 -6.18
N SER A 76 -10.14 1.74 -4.85
CA SER A 76 -9.13 2.45 -4.07
C SER A 76 -7.74 2.22 -4.65
N LYS A 77 -6.92 3.27 -4.66
CA LYS A 77 -5.50 3.12 -5.03
C LYS A 77 -4.80 2.34 -3.93
N VAL A 78 -4.01 1.34 -4.28
CA VAL A 78 -3.34 0.48 -3.31
C VAL A 78 -1.84 0.60 -3.47
N ILE A 79 -1.16 0.98 -2.39
CA ILE A 79 0.29 0.97 -2.30
C ILE A 79 0.67 -0.20 -1.41
N MET A 80 1.38 -1.18 -1.96
CA MET A 80 1.86 -2.32 -1.18
C MET A 80 3.19 -1.97 -0.53
N LEU A 81 3.31 -2.29 0.76
CA LEU A 81 4.56 -2.16 1.49
C LEU A 81 5.18 -3.54 1.71
N THR A 82 6.50 -3.62 1.62
CA THR A 82 7.21 -4.87 1.82
C THR A 82 8.55 -4.65 2.50
N MET A 83 9.01 -5.64 3.26
CA MET A 83 10.35 -5.66 3.83
C MET A 83 11.42 -5.98 2.77
N PHE A 84 11.01 -6.59 1.66
CA PHE A 84 11.95 -7.17 0.68
C PHE A 84 11.88 -6.44 -0.65
N ALA A 85 13.05 -6.07 -1.17
CA ALA A 85 13.17 -5.48 -2.49
C ALA A 85 13.21 -6.61 -3.54
N ASP A 86 12.05 -7.16 -3.86
CA ASP A 86 11.91 -8.29 -4.80
C ASP A 86 11.09 -7.85 -6.01
N LEU A 87 11.74 -7.81 -7.17
CA LEU A 87 11.09 -7.37 -8.40
C LEU A 87 9.95 -8.31 -8.82
N ASP A 88 10.09 -9.62 -8.60
CA ASP A 88 9.04 -10.57 -8.96
C ASP A 88 7.78 -10.35 -8.11
N VAL A 89 7.95 -10.07 -6.83
CA VAL A 89 6.83 -9.75 -5.94
C VAL A 89 6.20 -8.42 -6.34
N ALA A 90 7.01 -7.42 -6.70
CA ALA A 90 6.49 -6.14 -7.17
C ALA A 90 5.67 -6.31 -8.44
N GLN A 91 6.14 -7.11 -9.40
CA GLN A 91 5.39 -7.39 -10.62
C GLN A 91 4.08 -8.11 -10.32
N ALA A 92 4.10 -9.11 -9.43
CA ALA A 92 2.89 -9.83 -9.03
C ALA A 92 1.87 -8.88 -8.39
N ALA A 93 2.33 -7.95 -7.56
CA ALA A 93 1.45 -6.95 -6.94
C ALA A 93 0.81 -6.04 -7.98
N LEU A 94 1.59 -5.53 -8.92
CA LEU A 94 1.07 -4.68 -9.98
C LEU A 94 0.09 -5.43 -10.88
N GLU A 95 0.37 -6.67 -11.22
CA GLU A 95 -0.54 -7.52 -12.00
C GLU A 95 -1.84 -7.81 -11.26
N ALA A 96 -1.79 -7.90 -9.93
CA ALA A 96 -2.98 -8.10 -9.10
C ALA A 96 -3.81 -6.81 -8.96
N GLY A 97 -3.31 -5.68 -9.43
CA GLY A 97 -4.02 -4.42 -9.43
C GLY A 97 -3.50 -3.37 -8.45
N ALA A 98 -2.29 -3.56 -7.89
CA ALA A 98 -1.67 -2.54 -7.05
C ALA A 98 -1.26 -1.35 -7.91
N ASN A 99 -1.33 -0.16 -7.33
CA ASN A 99 -0.94 1.08 -7.99
C ASN A 99 0.47 1.51 -7.60
N GLY A 100 0.95 1.04 -6.44
CA GLY A 100 2.29 1.34 -5.97
C GLY A 100 2.91 0.20 -5.21
N TYR A 101 4.24 0.21 -5.14
CA TYR A 101 5.02 -0.78 -4.41
C TYR A 101 6.21 -0.07 -3.79
N VAL A 102 6.27 -0.06 -2.46
CA VAL A 102 7.29 0.67 -1.71
C VAL A 102 7.95 -0.28 -0.72
N VAL A 103 9.29 -0.25 -0.65
CA VAL A 103 10.04 -1.01 0.35
C VAL A 103 9.92 -0.30 1.69
N LYS A 104 9.60 -1.02 2.76
CA LYS A 104 9.29 -0.42 4.08
C LYS A 104 10.37 0.50 4.61
N HIS A 105 11.65 0.14 4.48
CA HIS A 105 12.72 0.99 5.01
C HIS A 105 12.88 2.32 4.27
N SER A 106 12.28 2.44 3.08
CA SER A 106 12.28 3.69 2.31
C SER A 106 10.96 4.47 2.44
N ALA A 107 9.98 3.94 3.18
CA ALA A 107 8.65 4.54 3.24
C ALA A 107 8.68 5.99 3.76
N GLY A 108 9.55 6.29 4.71
CA GLY A 108 9.69 7.65 5.23
C GLY A 108 10.02 8.68 4.15
N ASP A 109 10.80 8.29 3.15
CA ASP A 109 11.22 9.18 2.06
C ASP A 109 10.29 9.11 0.85
N GLU A 110 9.60 7.99 0.65
CA GLU A 110 8.93 7.72 -0.60
C GLU A 110 7.40 7.72 -0.54
N LEU A 111 6.82 7.45 0.63
CA LEU A 111 5.38 7.18 0.70
C LEU A 111 4.51 8.37 0.27
N LEU A 112 4.87 9.58 0.68
CA LEU A 112 4.11 10.77 0.29
C LEU A 112 4.17 11.01 -1.22
N LYS A 113 5.33 10.79 -1.83
CA LYS A 113 5.46 10.88 -3.28
C LYS A 113 4.65 9.78 -3.97
N ALA A 114 4.72 8.56 -3.47
CA ALA A 114 3.96 7.45 -4.01
C ALA A 114 2.46 7.74 -3.96
N MET A 115 1.96 8.29 -2.84
CA MET A 115 0.56 8.67 -2.72
C MET A 115 0.16 9.71 -3.75
N GLY A 116 0.98 10.74 -3.95
CA GLY A 116 0.73 11.76 -4.96
C GLY A 116 0.65 11.17 -6.36
N ASP A 117 1.59 10.27 -6.69
CA ASP A 117 1.64 9.65 -8.02
C ASP A 117 0.41 8.75 -8.26
N VAL A 118 0.07 7.88 -7.30
CA VAL A 118 -1.08 6.97 -7.50
C VAL A 118 -2.41 7.74 -7.55
N LEU A 119 -2.54 8.81 -6.79
CA LEU A 119 -3.74 9.65 -6.86
C LEU A 119 -3.84 10.39 -8.19
N ALA A 120 -2.71 10.66 -8.83
CA ALA A 120 -2.67 11.27 -10.16
C ALA A 120 -2.86 10.24 -11.29
N GLY A 121 -3.07 8.98 -10.96
CA GLY A 121 -3.26 7.91 -11.95
C GLY A 121 -1.96 7.28 -12.45
N LEU A 122 -0.85 7.58 -11.81
CA LEU A 122 0.46 7.01 -12.15
C LEU A 122 0.75 5.80 -11.26
N SER A 123 1.63 4.92 -11.72
CA SER A 123 2.15 3.84 -10.90
C SER A 123 3.43 4.29 -10.20
N TYR A 124 3.67 3.75 -9.02
CA TYR A 124 4.91 4.04 -8.28
C TYR A 124 5.58 2.74 -7.85
N VAL A 125 6.85 2.61 -8.16
CA VAL A 125 7.67 1.50 -7.67
C VAL A 125 8.94 2.12 -7.08
N THR A 126 9.37 1.62 -5.91
CA THR A 126 10.60 2.10 -5.28
C THR A 126 11.72 2.19 -6.31
N PRO A 127 12.39 3.36 -6.47
CA PRO A 127 13.40 3.53 -7.52
C PRO A 127 14.52 2.51 -7.51
N PHE A 128 14.86 1.97 -6.35
CA PHE A 128 15.86 0.91 -6.23
C PHE A 128 15.51 -0.31 -7.09
N LEU A 129 14.22 -0.66 -7.21
CA LEU A 129 13.77 -1.80 -7.99
C LEU A 129 13.72 -1.54 -9.49
N THR A 130 13.68 -0.28 -9.89
CA THR A 130 13.63 0.11 -11.31
C THR A 130 14.98 0.39 -11.92
N ARG A 131 16.06 0.40 -11.10
CA ARG A 131 17.40 0.61 -11.59
C ARG A 131 17.91 -0.65 -12.29
N PRO A 132 18.64 -0.51 -13.40
CA PRO A 132 19.29 -1.65 -14.01
C PRO A 132 20.21 -2.33 -13.00
N ARG A 133 20.10 -3.66 -12.87
CA ARG A 133 20.98 -4.39 -12.00
C ARG A 133 22.38 -4.47 -12.64
N PRO A 134 23.44 -4.27 -11.86
CA PRO A 134 24.78 -4.49 -12.40
C PRO A 134 24.89 -5.96 -12.80
N ARG A 135 25.51 -6.20 -13.92
CA ARG A 135 25.78 -7.56 -14.36
C ARG A 135 26.82 -8.17 -13.43
N SER A 136 26.48 -9.30 -12.87
CA SER A 136 27.40 -10.05 -12.04
C SER A 136 28.44 -10.75 -12.93
#